data_3b50fe84a35475845dffac804bf021b3
#
_entry.id   3b50fe84a35475845dffac804bf021b3
#
_cell.length_a   1.000
_cell.length_b   1.000
_cell.length_c   1.000
_cell.angle_alpha   90.00
_cell.angle_beta   90.00
_cell.angle_gamma   90.00
#
_symmetry.space_group_name_H-M   'P 1'
#
loop_
_entity.id
_entity.type
_entity.pdbx_description
1 polymer ?
#
loop_
_entity_poly.entity_id
_entity_poly.type
_entity_poly.pdbx_seq_one_letter_code
_entity_poly.pdbx_strand_id
1 'polypeptide(L)'
;RVHEGGLVTVSCAEGDTGNVYAGRLEVEIVDVALDKMPPCPTKIMMNVGNPELAFAFRRLPNEGVGLARLEFIISKNVGIHPKALIEYATLPADLKAEIAPRIAAYGDPVEYYVAKIAEGVATIAAAFWPKKVIVRLSDFKSNEYANLVGGKRYEPHEENPMLGFRGAS
;
A
#
# COMPACT_ATOMS: atom_id res chain seq x y z
N ARG A 1 -19.25 -25.40 16.15
CA ARG A 1 -20.09 -24.18 16.14
C ARG A 1 -19.54 -23.21 17.18
N VAL A 2 -19.45 -21.95 16.83
CA VAL A 2 -19.10 -20.87 17.77
C VAL A 2 -20.41 -20.39 18.39
N HIS A 3 -20.46 -20.27 19.71
CA HIS A 3 -21.62 -19.76 20.43
C HIS A 3 -21.40 -18.29 20.80
N GLU A 4 -22.46 -17.50 20.76
CA GLU A 4 -22.42 -16.10 21.20
C GLU A 4 -21.95 -16.00 22.65
N GLY A 5 -21.01 -15.11 22.94
CA GLY A 5 -20.39 -14.97 24.27
C GLY A 5 -19.37 -16.05 24.63
N GLY A 6 -19.13 -17.04 23.77
CA GLY A 6 -18.12 -18.08 23.98
C GLY A 6 -16.70 -17.56 23.75
N LEU A 7 -15.78 -17.96 24.60
CA LEU A 7 -14.34 -17.68 24.42
C LEU A 7 -13.78 -18.56 23.31
N VAL A 8 -13.05 -17.95 22.36
CA VAL A 8 -12.42 -18.65 21.25
C VAL A 8 -10.99 -18.15 21.03
N THR A 9 -10.16 -19.00 20.45
CA THR A 9 -8.84 -18.61 19.93
C THR A 9 -8.86 -18.67 18.42
N VAL A 10 -8.44 -17.59 17.77
CA VAL A 10 -8.26 -17.54 16.31
C VAL A 10 -6.79 -17.71 16.00
N SER A 11 -6.45 -18.71 15.19
CA SER A 11 -5.08 -18.98 14.74
C SER A 11 -4.99 -18.80 13.22
N CYS A 12 -3.98 -18.04 12.77
CA CYS A 12 -3.57 -17.93 11.37
C CYS A 12 -2.12 -18.44 11.18
N ALA A 13 -1.62 -19.26 12.10
CA ALA A 13 -0.25 -19.75 12.11
C ALA A 13 -0.07 -21.11 11.38
N GLU A 14 -1.15 -21.74 10.92
CA GLU A 14 -1.19 -23.10 10.43
C GLU A 14 -1.33 -23.19 8.90
N GLY A 15 -0.80 -22.20 8.19
CA GLY A 15 -0.85 -22.12 6.73
C GLY A 15 -1.86 -21.10 6.22
N ASP A 16 -2.45 -21.35 5.05
CA ASP A 16 -3.31 -20.39 4.34
C ASP A 16 -4.74 -20.27 4.90
N THR A 17 -5.11 -21.14 5.83
CA THR A 17 -6.45 -21.17 6.43
C THR A 17 -6.41 -20.67 7.87
N GLY A 18 -7.32 -19.74 8.21
CA GLY A 18 -7.55 -19.35 9.59
C GLY A 18 -8.40 -20.41 10.32
N ASN A 19 -7.98 -20.82 11.52
CA ASN A 19 -8.69 -21.78 12.35
C ASN A 19 -9.28 -21.11 13.58
N VAL A 20 -10.47 -21.57 14.00
CA VAL A 20 -11.15 -21.09 15.21
C VAL A 20 -11.29 -22.26 16.18
N TYR A 21 -10.65 -22.12 17.34
CA TYR A 21 -10.67 -23.12 18.40
C TYR A 21 -11.57 -22.69 19.55
N ALA A 22 -12.25 -23.64 20.18
CA ALA A 22 -13.02 -23.36 21.37
C ALA A 22 -12.10 -23.08 22.58
N GLY A 23 -12.38 -22.05 23.34
CA GLY A 23 -11.61 -21.68 24.50
C GLY A 23 -10.32 -20.89 24.21
N ARG A 24 -9.54 -20.65 25.27
CA ARG A 24 -8.22 -20.05 25.18
C ARG A 24 -7.17 -21.16 25.09
N LEU A 25 -6.46 -21.18 23.96
CA LEU A 25 -5.31 -22.06 23.79
C LEU A 25 -4.07 -21.45 24.47
N GLU A 26 -3.22 -22.33 24.99
CA GLU A 26 -1.87 -21.96 25.37
C GLU A 26 -1.04 -21.77 24.10
N VAL A 27 -0.26 -20.67 24.05
CA VAL A 27 0.64 -20.35 22.95
C VAL A 27 2.05 -20.21 23.47
N GLU A 28 3.00 -20.76 22.76
CA GLU A 28 4.42 -20.56 23.01
C GLU A 28 4.91 -19.44 22.09
N ILE A 29 5.55 -18.43 22.68
CA ILE A 29 6.19 -17.35 21.93
C ILE A 29 7.68 -17.65 21.89
N VAL A 30 8.20 -17.92 20.69
CA VAL A 30 9.62 -18.19 20.46
C VAL A 30 10.26 -16.95 19.87
N ASP A 31 11.19 -16.36 20.61
CA ASP A 31 12.00 -15.25 20.10
C ASP A 31 13.13 -15.78 19.21
N VAL A 32 13.18 -15.29 17.98
CA VAL A 32 14.23 -15.61 17.02
C VAL A 32 15.31 -14.54 17.06
N ALA A 33 16.55 -14.93 17.37
CA ALA A 33 17.70 -14.04 17.36
C ALA A 33 18.12 -13.74 15.90
N LEU A 34 17.65 -12.61 15.35
CA LEU A 34 17.88 -12.22 13.96
C LEU A 34 19.35 -11.86 13.67
N ASP A 35 20.13 -11.49 14.69
CA ASP A 35 21.56 -11.20 14.61
C ASP A 35 22.44 -12.45 14.40
N LYS A 36 21.88 -13.63 14.68
CA LYS A 36 22.56 -14.94 14.54
C LYS A 36 22.18 -15.69 13.26
N MET A 37 21.50 -15.04 12.34
CA MET A 37 21.14 -15.67 11.08
C MET A 37 22.39 -15.98 10.23
N PRO A 38 22.44 -17.17 9.61
CA PRO A 38 23.57 -17.51 8.73
C PRO A 38 23.57 -16.60 7.50
N PRO A 39 24.75 -16.30 6.92
CA PRO A 39 24.83 -15.51 5.70
C PRO A 39 24.10 -16.21 4.55
N CYS A 40 23.29 -15.46 3.83
CA CYS A 40 22.60 -15.96 2.65
C CYS A 40 23.39 -15.58 1.39
N PRO A 41 23.71 -16.53 0.49
CA PRO A 41 24.43 -16.23 -0.75
C PRO A 41 23.61 -15.38 -1.73
N THR A 42 22.29 -15.39 -1.59
CA THR A 42 21.37 -14.59 -2.41
C THR A 42 20.87 -13.40 -1.61
N LYS A 43 20.78 -12.23 -2.25
CA LYS A 43 20.24 -11.02 -1.63
C LYS A 43 18.72 -11.16 -1.46
N ILE A 44 18.29 -11.23 -0.23
CA ILE A 44 16.85 -11.22 0.11
C ILE A 44 16.43 -9.76 0.26
N MET A 45 15.54 -9.31 -0.61
CA MET A 45 15.01 -7.94 -0.62
C MET A 45 13.53 -7.93 -0.27
N MET A 46 13.09 -6.86 0.36
CA MET A 46 11.71 -6.75 0.84
C MET A 46 10.77 -6.18 -0.22
N ASN A 47 9.51 -6.57 -0.15
CA ASN A 47 8.41 -5.88 -0.80
C ASN A 47 7.80 -4.91 0.21
N VAL A 48 7.82 -3.60 -0.09
CA VAL A 48 7.28 -2.55 0.79
C VAL A 48 6.25 -1.74 0.02
N GLY A 49 5.02 -1.73 0.50
CA GLY A 49 3.95 -0.94 -0.10
C GLY A 49 3.57 0.26 0.77
N ASN A 50 3.63 0.12 2.10
CA ASN A 50 3.21 1.17 3.02
C ASN A 50 4.43 1.92 3.59
N PRO A 51 4.59 3.24 3.29
CA PRO A 51 5.67 4.04 3.84
C PRO A 51 5.69 4.10 5.37
N GLU A 52 4.52 4.08 6.03
CA GLU A 52 4.41 4.14 7.49
C GLU A 52 5.07 2.95 8.19
N LEU A 53 5.11 1.79 7.52
CA LEU A 53 5.71 0.57 8.06
C LEU A 53 7.19 0.40 7.67
N ALA A 54 7.73 1.27 6.83
CA ALA A 54 9.08 1.12 6.28
C ALA A 54 10.16 1.04 7.36
N PHE A 55 10.08 1.90 8.39
CA PHE A 55 11.04 1.92 9.50
C PHE A 55 10.94 0.67 10.40
N ALA A 56 9.75 0.11 10.55
CA ALA A 56 9.57 -1.15 11.28
C ALA A 56 10.16 -2.33 10.48
N PHE A 57 9.87 -2.39 9.20
CA PHE A 57 10.35 -3.46 8.31
C PHE A 57 11.86 -3.45 8.10
N ARG A 58 12.51 -2.27 8.15
CA ARG A 58 13.96 -2.17 8.08
C ARG A 58 14.69 -3.03 9.11
N ARG A 59 14.07 -3.27 10.27
CA ARG A 59 14.67 -4.04 11.36
C ARG A 59 14.80 -5.54 11.06
N LEU A 60 14.01 -6.03 10.11
CA LEU A 60 14.13 -7.41 9.64
C LEU A 60 15.40 -7.57 8.79
N PRO A 61 16.05 -8.74 8.80
CA PRO A 61 17.19 -9.02 7.93
C PRO A 61 16.79 -8.86 6.46
N ASN A 62 17.48 -7.98 5.76
CA ASN A 62 17.20 -7.67 4.36
C ASN A 62 18.41 -7.02 3.68
N GLU A 63 18.42 -7.03 2.35
CA GLU A 63 19.38 -6.35 1.49
C GLU A 63 18.79 -5.13 0.76
N GLY A 64 17.69 -4.59 1.28
CA GLY A 64 16.99 -3.43 0.74
C GLY A 64 15.57 -3.75 0.27
N VAL A 65 15.01 -2.87 -0.56
CA VAL A 65 13.66 -3.01 -1.11
C VAL A 65 13.75 -3.37 -2.59
N GLY A 66 13.32 -4.59 -2.91
CA GLY A 66 13.26 -5.10 -4.28
C GLY A 66 12.02 -4.62 -5.03
N LEU A 67 10.95 -4.27 -4.30
CA LEU A 67 9.73 -3.74 -4.88
C LEU A 67 9.02 -2.80 -3.90
N ALA A 68 9.12 -1.49 -4.14
CA ALA A 68 8.23 -0.50 -3.56
C ALA A 68 7.09 -0.22 -4.54
N ARG A 69 5.84 -0.48 -4.10
CA ARG A 69 4.65 -0.37 -4.95
C ARG A 69 3.96 0.98 -4.75
N LEU A 70 3.96 1.82 -5.79
CA LEU A 70 3.33 3.14 -5.76
C LEU A 70 1.82 3.08 -5.52
N GLU A 71 1.17 1.99 -5.89
CA GLU A 71 -0.28 1.79 -5.74
C GLU A 71 -0.76 2.02 -4.31
N PHE A 72 0.03 1.61 -3.32
CA PHE A 72 -0.30 1.83 -1.91
C PHE A 72 -0.16 3.30 -1.50
N ILE A 73 0.83 4.01 -2.04
CA ILE A 73 1.00 5.44 -1.81
C ILE A 73 -0.16 6.20 -2.48
N ILE A 74 -0.48 5.85 -3.73
CA ILE A 74 -1.58 6.47 -4.48
C ILE A 74 -2.91 6.26 -3.74
N SER A 75 -3.23 5.04 -3.31
CA SER A 75 -4.50 4.76 -2.67
C SER A 75 -4.64 5.39 -1.28
N LYS A 76 -3.57 5.38 -0.47
CA LYS A 76 -3.62 5.86 0.91
C LYS A 76 -3.29 7.34 1.07
N ASN A 77 -2.22 7.80 0.42
CA ASN A 77 -1.68 9.13 0.65
C ASN A 77 -2.23 10.16 -0.34
N VAL A 78 -2.50 9.77 -1.58
CA VAL A 78 -3.15 10.63 -2.57
C VAL A 78 -4.68 10.49 -2.50
N GLY A 79 -5.22 9.31 -2.74
CA GLY A 79 -6.63 8.98 -2.66
C GLY A 79 -7.52 9.61 -3.75
N ILE A 80 -6.93 10.29 -4.73
CA ILE A 80 -7.61 11.01 -5.81
C ILE A 80 -7.07 10.50 -7.14
N HIS A 81 -7.98 10.33 -8.12
CA HIS A 81 -7.61 9.92 -9.47
C HIS A 81 -6.73 10.98 -10.15
N PRO A 82 -5.61 10.62 -10.81
CA PRO A 82 -4.69 11.59 -11.41
C PRO A 82 -5.36 12.54 -12.39
N LYS A 83 -6.23 12.01 -13.29
CA LYS A 83 -6.97 12.86 -14.24
C LYS A 83 -7.91 13.86 -13.55
N ALA A 84 -8.49 13.50 -12.39
CA ALA A 84 -9.31 14.43 -11.62
C ALA A 84 -8.49 15.61 -11.07
N LEU A 85 -7.23 15.40 -10.77
CA LEU A 85 -6.32 16.49 -10.36
C LEU A 85 -5.90 17.34 -11.56
N ILE A 86 -5.60 16.73 -12.70
CA ILE A 86 -5.25 17.46 -13.93
C ILE A 86 -6.42 18.32 -14.43
N GLU A 87 -7.63 17.78 -14.39
CA GLU A 87 -8.85 18.43 -14.87
C GLU A 87 -9.61 19.18 -13.76
N TYR A 88 -8.99 19.43 -12.62
CA TYR A 88 -9.66 19.98 -11.43
C TYR A 88 -10.50 21.22 -11.74
N ALA A 89 -10.03 22.12 -12.60
CA ALA A 89 -10.74 23.35 -12.95
C ALA A 89 -12.11 23.10 -13.62
N THR A 90 -12.29 21.96 -14.30
CA THR A 90 -13.49 21.61 -15.08
C THR A 90 -14.39 20.59 -14.38
N LEU A 91 -14.01 20.11 -13.19
CA LEU A 91 -14.81 19.13 -12.42
C LEU A 91 -16.15 19.73 -11.96
N PRO A 92 -17.16 18.90 -11.75
CA PRO A 92 -18.41 19.26 -11.07
C PRO A 92 -18.15 19.83 -9.66
N ALA A 93 -19.06 20.68 -9.19
CA ALA A 93 -18.87 21.42 -7.93
C ALA A 93 -18.78 20.50 -6.70
N ASP A 94 -19.55 19.41 -6.67
CA ASP A 94 -19.55 18.41 -5.63
C ASP A 94 -18.20 17.70 -5.51
N LEU A 95 -17.62 17.28 -6.64
CA LEU A 95 -16.32 16.63 -6.69
C LEU A 95 -15.18 17.62 -6.33
N LYS A 96 -15.28 18.87 -6.76
CA LYS A 96 -14.35 19.92 -6.32
C LYS A 96 -14.38 20.11 -4.80
N ALA A 97 -15.57 20.15 -4.22
CA ALA A 97 -15.74 20.30 -2.78
C ALA A 97 -15.12 19.13 -1.97
N GLU A 98 -15.18 17.93 -2.52
CA GLU A 98 -14.54 16.75 -1.90
C GLU A 98 -13.01 16.80 -2.00
N ILE A 99 -12.46 17.28 -3.12
CA ILE A 99 -11.02 17.32 -3.38
C ILE A 99 -10.36 18.52 -2.69
N ALA A 100 -11.00 19.68 -2.67
CA ALA A 100 -10.42 20.94 -2.20
C ALA A 100 -9.72 20.87 -0.84
N PRO A 101 -10.27 20.24 0.21
CA PRO A 101 -9.59 20.17 1.51
C PRO A 101 -8.26 19.41 1.47
N ARG A 102 -8.14 18.42 0.56
CA ARG A 102 -6.92 17.61 0.45
C ARG A 102 -5.77 18.34 -0.21
N ILE A 103 -6.08 19.21 -1.20
CA ILE A 103 -5.09 19.96 -1.97
C ILE A 103 -4.80 21.35 -1.41
N ALA A 104 -5.53 21.79 -0.40
CA ALA A 104 -5.50 23.18 0.10
C ALA A 104 -4.10 23.69 0.53
N ALA A 105 -3.22 22.80 0.97
CA ALA A 105 -1.86 23.14 1.41
C ALA A 105 -0.83 23.13 0.27
N TYR A 106 -1.26 22.83 -0.96
CA TYR A 106 -0.37 22.71 -2.13
C TYR A 106 -0.66 23.81 -3.15
N GLY A 107 0.33 24.16 -3.96
CA GLY A 107 0.21 25.25 -4.95
C GLY A 107 -0.82 24.97 -6.03
N ASP A 108 -0.87 23.74 -6.49
CA ASP A 108 -1.87 23.26 -7.44
C ASP A 108 -2.20 21.77 -7.22
N PRO A 109 -3.28 21.25 -7.84
CA PRO A 109 -3.69 19.86 -7.68
C PRO A 109 -2.67 18.82 -8.19
N VAL A 110 -1.92 19.14 -9.24
CA VAL A 110 -0.90 18.24 -9.79
C VAL A 110 0.31 18.21 -8.86
N GLU A 111 0.72 19.36 -8.31
CA GLU A 111 1.79 19.43 -7.32
C GLU A 111 1.46 18.60 -6.07
N TYR A 112 0.20 18.63 -5.60
CA TYR A 112 -0.25 17.74 -4.53
C TYR A 112 0.06 16.25 -4.83
N TYR A 113 -0.28 15.79 -6.04
CA TYR A 113 -0.02 14.40 -6.42
C TYR A 113 1.47 14.07 -6.39
N VAL A 114 2.27 14.91 -7.03
CA VAL A 114 3.73 14.73 -7.12
C VAL A 114 4.36 14.75 -5.72
N ALA A 115 3.98 15.71 -4.88
CA ALA A 115 4.48 15.82 -3.52
C ALA A 115 4.16 14.59 -2.68
N LYS A 116 2.92 14.07 -2.75
CA LYS A 116 2.50 12.88 -1.99
C LYS A 116 3.24 11.61 -2.43
N ILE A 117 3.48 11.45 -3.73
CA ILE A 117 4.31 10.36 -4.24
C ILE A 117 5.75 10.52 -3.75
N ALA A 118 6.33 11.71 -3.88
CA ALA A 118 7.69 11.99 -3.46
C ALA A 118 7.90 11.76 -1.95
N GLU A 119 6.98 12.23 -1.10
CA GLU A 119 7.00 12.01 0.35
C GLU A 119 6.99 10.51 0.69
N GLY A 120 6.09 9.73 0.06
CA GLY A 120 5.99 8.31 0.31
C GLY A 120 7.24 7.54 -0.13
N VAL A 121 7.75 7.82 -1.31
CA VAL A 121 8.99 7.20 -1.83
C VAL A 121 10.19 7.60 -0.98
N ALA A 122 10.32 8.89 -0.63
CA ALA A 122 11.40 9.40 0.21
C ALA A 122 11.40 8.76 1.61
N THR A 123 10.23 8.52 2.19
CA THR A 123 10.09 7.84 3.48
C THR A 123 10.63 6.41 3.42
N ILE A 124 10.26 5.66 2.37
CA ILE A 124 10.79 4.30 2.17
C ILE A 124 12.31 4.35 1.95
N ALA A 125 12.78 5.24 1.09
CA ALA A 125 14.20 5.38 0.78
C ALA A 125 15.02 5.75 2.02
N ALA A 126 14.56 6.69 2.84
CA ALA A 126 15.20 7.09 4.08
C ALA A 126 15.26 5.94 5.09
N ALA A 127 14.16 5.17 5.22
CA ALA A 127 14.12 4.02 6.12
C ALA A 127 15.18 2.96 5.77
N PHE A 128 15.40 2.70 4.50
CA PHE A 128 16.33 1.64 4.05
C PHE A 128 17.74 2.14 3.72
N TRP A 129 18.02 3.45 3.81
CA TRP A 129 19.37 3.97 3.55
C TRP A 129 20.44 3.24 4.38
N PRO A 130 21.62 2.86 3.81
CA PRO A 130 22.08 3.09 2.43
C PRO A 130 21.75 1.94 1.45
N LYS A 131 20.83 1.03 1.79
CA LYS A 131 20.45 -0.10 0.95
C LYS A 131 19.62 0.35 -0.25
N LYS A 132 19.68 -0.42 -1.34
CA LYS A 132 18.95 -0.12 -2.57
C LYS A 132 17.43 -0.19 -2.34
N VAL A 133 16.72 0.76 -2.91
CA VAL A 133 15.24 0.75 -3.00
C VAL A 133 14.85 0.85 -4.47
N ILE A 134 14.11 -0.14 -4.96
CA ILE A 134 13.57 -0.17 -6.32
C ILE A 134 12.09 0.19 -6.25
N VAL A 135 11.72 1.28 -6.92
CA VAL A 135 10.33 1.75 -6.99
C VAL A 135 9.76 1.36 -8.35
N ARG A 136 8.65 0.61 -8.34
CA ARG A 136 7.91 0.31 -9.55
C ARG A 136 6.89 1.42 -9.81
N LEU A 137 6.79 1.87 -11.06
CA LEU A 137 5.71 2.76 -11.48
C LEU A 137 4.35 2.10 -11.27
N SER A 138 3.29 2.90 -11.24
CA SER A 138 1.94 2.41 -10.96
C SER A 138 1.53 1.29 -11.92
N ASP A 139 0.96 0.23 -11.35
CA ASP A 139 0.41 -0.92 -12.05
C ASP A 139 -1.04 -1.18 -11.58
N PHE A 140 -1.77 -0.11 -11.31
CA PHE A 140 -3.18 -0.20 -10.96
C PHE A 140 -4.00 -0.77 -12.11
N LYS A 141 -5.01 -1.56 -11.75
CA LYS A 141 -6.08 -1.97 -12.65
C LYS A 141 -7.13 -0.86 -12.71
N SER A 142 -7.91 -0.84 -13.78
CA SER A 142 -9.01 0.11 -13.96
C SER A 142 -9.99 0.14 -12.77
N ASN A 143 -10.35 -1.02 -12.22
CA ASN A 143 -11.22 -1.08 -11.04
C ASN A 143 -10.57 -0.50 -9.78
N GLU A 144 -9.26 -0.56 -9.63
CA GLU A 144 -8.53 0.05 -8.52
C GLU A 144 -8.47 1.58 -8.68
N TYR A 145 -8.19 2.08 -9.89
CA TYR A 145 -8.28 3.50 -10.19
C TYR A 145 -9.70 4.05 -10.05
N ALA A 146 -10.72 3.28 -10.45
CA ALA A 146 -12.13 3.67 -10.32
C ALA A 146 -12.56 3.90 -8.87
N ASN A 147 -11.88 3.28 -7.90
CA ASN A 147 -12.15 3.45 -6.47
C ASN A 147 -11.54 4.72 -5.86
N LEU A 148 -10.66 5.41 -6.58
CA LEU A 148 -10.14 6.70 -6.15
C LEU A 148 -11.19 7.80 -6.35
N VAL A 149 -11.08 8.89 -5.58
CA VAL A 149 -11.98 10.06 -5.74
C VAL A 149 -11.93 10.55 -7.19
N GLY A 150 -13.08 10.64 -7.81
CA GLY A 150 -13.23 10.98 -9.23
C GLY A 150 -12.97 9.83 -10.21
N GLY A 151 -12.49 8.67 -9.75
CA GLY A 151 -12.04 7.58 -10.63
C GLY A 151 -13.11 7.01 -11.55
N LYS A 152 -14.32 6.82 -11.07
CA LYS A 152 -15.46 6.30 -11.88
C LYS A 152 -15.77 7.13 -13.14
N ARG A 153 -15.33 8.38 -13.20
CA ARG A 153 -15.50 9.27 -14.33
C ARG A 153 -14.56 8.93 -15.50
N TYR A 154 -13.40 8.36 -15.17
CA TYR A 154 -12.30 8.19 -16.12
C TYR A 154 -12.03 6.74 -16.47
N GLU A 155 -12.43 5.82 -15.59
CA GLU A 155 -12.12 4.42 -15.78
C GLU A 155 -13.28 3.67 -16.43
N PRO A 156 -12.99 2.88 -17.49
CA PRO A 156 -14.00 2.03 -18.10
C PRO A 156 -14.40 0.90 -17.14
N HIS A 157 -15.64 0.45 -17.25
CA HIS A 157 -16.04 -0.80 -16.64
C HIS A 157 -15.46 -1.98 -17.43
N GLU A 158 -14.63 -2.79 -16.80
CA GLU A 158 -14.01 -3.96 -17.39
C GLU A 158 -14.45 -5.22 -16.66
N GLU A 159 -14.93 -6.22 -17.41
CA GLU A 159 -15.32 -7.52 -16.85
C GLU A 159 -14.12 -8.27 -16.26
N ASN A 160 -12.95 -8.17 -16.90
CA ASN A 160 -11.70 -8.70 -16.40
C ASN A 160 -10.61 -7.64 -16.31
N PRO A 161 -10.51 -6.93 -15.18
CA PRO A 161 -9.49 -5.88 -14.97
C PRO A 161 -8.04 -6.35 -15.11
N MET A 162 -7.79 -7.66 -15.09
CA MET A 162 -6.44 -8.21 -15.30
C MET A 162 -5.94 -8.03 -16.74
N LEU A 163 -6.85 -7.91 -17.70
CA LEU A 163 -6.56 -7.79 -19.14
C LEU A 163 -6.76 -6.38 -19.67
N GLY A 164 -7.31 -5.46 -18.87
CA GLY A 164 -7.67 -4.12 -19.27
C GLY A 164 -6.55 -3.09 -19.17
N PHE A 165 -6.93 -1.83 -19.16
CA PHE A 165 -6.03 -0.70 -19.00
C PHE A 165 -5.22 -0.83 -17.72
N ARG A 166 -3.90 -0.86 -17.83
CA ARG A 166 -2.97 -1.02 -16.71
C ARG A 166 -1.72 -0.19 -16.89
N GLY A 167 -1.09 0.13 -15.74
CA GLY A 167 0.21 0.77 -15.73
C GLY A 167 0.17 2.25 -16.02
N ALA A 168 1.16 2.72 -16.76
CA ALA A 168 1.37 4.15 -17.06
C ALA A 168 0.83 4.56 -18.44
N SER A 169 -0.13 3.83 -18.97
CA SER A 169 -0.73 4.10 -20.29
C SER A 169 -1.80 5.18 -20.22
#